data_7b0f2577ba3b0722d14915331f963804
#
_entry.id   7b0f2577ba3b0722d14915331f963804
#
_cell.length_a   1.000
_cell.length_b   1.000
_cell.length_c   1.000
_cell.angle_alpha   90.00
_cell.angle_beta   90.00
_cell.angle_gamma   90.00
#
_symmetry.space_group_name_H-M   'P 1'
#
loop_
_entity.id
_entity.type
_entity.pdbx_description
1 polymer ?
#
loop_
_entity_poly.entity_id
_entity_poly.type
_entity_poly.pdbx_seq_one_letter_code
_entity_poly.pdbx_strand_id
1 'polypeptide(L)'
;MINKNIDVIKNTKVVRQINFSIHSIMQNENIDKQYLNNIFESERLLENIIISYRLWNLKNIKENDINIQIIKEIENYYGIQNLREQLMKNEFIKIKENVFINQDTEFTWPDINKKEVIQKGRCLGLKEQIAILVDGTVVPCCLDNNGDIQLGNIFKEDLEDILKKTKAITIKKNFENSIITCKLCKTCGFLERLENKRKINI
;
A
#
# COMPACT_ATOMS: atom_id res chain seq x y z
N MET A 1 17.28 -8.19 7.83
CA MET A 1 17.09 -6.96 7.02
C MET A 1 16.04 -6.02 7.65
N ILE A 2 14.89 -6.50 8.14
CA ILE A 2 13.85 -5.70 8.79
C ILE A 2 14.40 -4.91 9.99
N ASN A 3 15.14 -5.54 10.90
CA ASN A 3 15.65 -4.90 12.13
C ASN A 3 16.56 -3.68 11.87
N LYS A 4 17.39 -3.70 10.82
CA LYS A 4 18.23 -2.54 10.46
C LYS A 4 17.41 -1.30 10.07
N ASN A 5 16.31 -1.52 9.35
CA ASN A 5 15.42 -0.42 8.94
C ASN A 5 14.58 0.11 10.12
N ILE A 6 14.25 -0.74 11.08
CA ILE A 6 13.50 -0.37 12.28
C ILE A 6 14.29 0.59 13.16
N ASP A 7 15.60 0.36 13.34
CA ASP A 7 16.43 1.29 14.09
C ASP A 7 16.47 2.69 13.46
N VAL A 8 16.51 2.78 12.13
CA VAL A 8 16.43 4.06 11.42
C VAL A 8 15.08 4.72 11.63
N ILE A 9 13.98 3.97 11.50
CA ILE A 9 12.63 4.46 11.69
C ILE A 9 12.39 4.95 13.11
N LYS A 10 12.84 4.17 14.11
CA LYS A 10 12.72 4.51 15.55
C LYS A 10 13.40 5.83 15.90
N ASN A 11 14.55 6.10 15.26
CA ASN A 11 15.30 7.34 15.48
C ASN A 11 14.76 8.53 14.68
N THR A 12 13.79 8.31 13.80
CA THR A 12 13.15 9.33 12.97
C THR A 12 11.83 9.77 13.57
N LYS A 13 11.70 11.04 13.95
CA LYS A 13 10.47 11.60 14.55
C LYS A 13 9.35 11.89 13.53
N VAL A 14 9.59 11.68 12.26
CA VAL A 14 8.63 12.02 11.18
C VAL A 14 7.74 10.85 10.76
N VAL A 15 8.10 9.61 11.11
CA VAL A 15 7.27 8.43 10.77
C VAL A 15 6.10 8.34 11.76
N ARG A 16 4.89 8.42 11.23
CA ARG A 16 3.65 8.33 12.01
C ARG A 16 2.99 6.96 11.93
N GLN A 17 3.17 6.28 10.81
CA GLN A 17 2.52 5.00 10.54
C GLN A 17 3.39 4.12 9.66
N ILE A 18 3.37 2.81 9.94
CA ILE A 18 3.97 1.76 9.12
C ILE A 18 2.88 0.79 8.70
N ASN A 19 2.85 0.48 7.41
CA ASN A 19 1.95 -0.52 6.87
C ASN A 19 2.74 -1.78 6.49
N PHE A 20 2.43 -2.89 7.13
CA PHE A 20 2.92 -4.20 6.74
C PHE A 20 1.91 -4.84 5.78
N SER A 21 2.25 -4.92 4.51
CA SER A 21 1.43 -5.62 3.53
C SER A 21 1.70 -7.12 3.65
N ILE A 22 0.81 -7.82 4.35
CA ILE A 22 0.84 -9.27 4.51
C ILE A 22 -0.03 -9.85 3.41
N HIS A 23 0.58 -10.12 2.27
CA HIS A 23 -0.13 -10.70 1.14
C HIS A 23 -0.20 -12.20 1.28
N SER A 24 -1.35 -12.76 0.92
CA SER A 24 -1.43 -14.17 0.57
C SER A 24 -0.67 -14.37 -0.73
N ILE A 25 0.60 -14.73 -0.64
CA ILE A 25 1.40 -15.07 -1.81
C ILE A 25 0.96 -16.46 -2.26
N MET A 26 0.32 -16.54 -3.41
CA MET A 26 -0.21 -17.77 -3.98
C MET A 26 0.85 -18.81 -4.35
N GLN A 27 2.13 -18.57 -4.10
CA GLN A 27 3.22 -19.44 -4.55
C GLN A 27 3.65 -20.52 -3.56
N ASN A 28 3.26 -20.42 -2.28
CA ASN A 28 3.61 -21.43 -1.29
C ASN A 28 2.39 -21.77 -0.43
N GLU A 29 2.09 -23.05 -0.31
CA GLU A 29 0.96 -23.58 0.47
C GLU A 29 1.07 -23.34 1.98
N ASN A 30 2.17 -22.79 2.46
CA ASN A 30 2.43 -22.56 3.88
C ASN A 30 2.90 -21.13 4.15
N ILE A 31 2.44 -20.59 5.28
CA ILE A 31 2.92 -19.29 5.80
C ILE A 31 4.36 -19.43 6.28
N ASP A 32 5.19 -18.47 5.91
CA ASP A 32 6.47 -18.24 6.59
C ASP A 32 6.21 -17.63 7.98
N LYS A 33 6.09 -18.52 8.99
CA LYS A 33 5.90 -18.10 10.38
C LYS A 33 7.04 -17.25 10.92
N GLN A 34 8.26 -17.48 10.44
CA GLN A 34 9.41 -16.68 10.85
C GLN A 34 9.29 -15.24 10.33
N TYR A 35 8.78 -15.06 9.11
CA TYR A 35 8.51 -13.74 8.56
C TYR A 35 7.45 -12.99 9.38
N LEU A 36 6.34 -13.64 9.75
CA LEU A 36 5.32 -13.05 10.61
C LEU A 36 5.85 -12.70 12.00
N ASN A 37 6.62 -13.59 12.61
CA ASN A 37 7.24 -13.32 13.90
C ASN A 37 8.18 -12.12 13.84
N ASN A 38 8.96 -11.98 12.79
CA ASN A 38 9.82 -10.81 12.60
C ASN A 38 9.00 -9.51 12.47
N ILE A 39 7.82 -9.54 11.86
CA ILE A 39 6.90 -8.38 11.82
C ILE A 39 6.38 -8.06 13.22
N PHE A 40 5.93 -9.05 13.98
CA PHE A 40 5.43 -8.87 15.34
C PHE A 40 6.51 -8.35 16.30
N GLU A 41 7.73 -8.89 16.22
CA GLU A 41 8.87 -8.36 16.99
C GLU A 41 9.21 -6.91 16.60
N SER A 42 9.10 -6.59 15.32
CA SER A 42 9.29 -5.23 14.83
C SER A 42 8.29 -4.25 15.43
N GLU A 43 7.03 -4.65 15.56
CA GLU A 43 5.98 -3.84 16.17
C GLU A 43 6.31 -3.47 17.63
N ARG A 44 6.87 -4.41 18.41
CA ARG A 44 7.27 -4.17 19.80
C ARG A 44 8.33 -3.06 19.95
N LEU A 45 9.16 -2.90 18.92
CA LEU A 45 10.23 -1.89 18.90
C LEU A 45 9.72 -0.50 18.47
N LEU A 46 8.52 -0.39 17.94
CA LEU A 46 7.95 0.81 17.33
C LEU A 46 6.85 1.44 18.19
N GLU A 47 7.14 1.61 19.50
CA GLU A 47 6.25 2.35 20.40
C GLU A 47 5.93 3.73 19.83
N ASN A 48 4.69 4.18 19.93
CA ASN A 48 4.18 5.47 19.44
C ASN A 48 4.05 5.60 17.91
N ILE A 49 4.28 4.54 17.14
CA ILE A 49 4.03 4.52 15.69
C ILE A 49 2.78 3.66 15.43
N ILE A 50 1.90 4.15 14.59
CA ILE A 50 0.73 3.38 14.17
C ILE A 50 1.20 2.23 13.28
N ILE A 51 0.81 1.01 13.63
CA ILE A 51 1.07 -0.19 12.86
C ILE A 51 -0.23 -0.64 12.20
N SER A 52 -0.19 -0.86 10.90
CA SER A 52 -1.33 -1.37 10.16
C SER A 52 -0.94 -2.64 9.38
N TYR A 53 -1.56 -3.75 9.72
CA TYR A 53 -1.47 -4.98 8.96
C TYR A 53 -2.47 -4.94 7.82
N ARG A 54 -2.01 -5.12 6.59
CA ARG A 54 -2.85 -5.12 5.39
C ARG A 54 -3.00 -6.50 4.83
N LEU A 55 -4.24 -6.98 4.78
CA LEU A 55 -4.63 -8.21 4.11
C LEU A 55 -5.36 -7.86 2.81
N TRP A 56 -4.98 -8.54 1.73
CA TRP A 56 -5.65 -8.43 0.43
C TRP A 56 -6.51 -9.67 0.18
N ASN A 57 -7.59 -9.54 -0.57
CA ASN A 57 -8.43 -10.63 -1.08
C ASN A 57 -9.40 -11.29 -0.11
N LEU A 58 -9.67 -10.71 1.05
CA LEU A 58 -10.63 -11.34 1.98
C LEU A 58 -12.09 -11.22 1.56
N LYS A 59 -12.48 -10.22 0.74
CA LYS A 59 -13.89 -9.98 0.38
C LYS A 59 -14.43 -10.78 -0.81
N ASN A 60 -13.59 -11.25 -1.71
CA ASN A 60 -14.01 -11.93 -2.95
C ASN A 60 -13.68 -13.41 -2.94
N ILE A 61 -13.62 -14.05 -1.80
CA ILE A 61 -12.95 -15.31 -1.72
C ILE A 61 -13.89 -16.48 -1.58
N LYS A 62 -13.69 -17.37 -2.51
CA LYS A 62 -13.39 -18.76 -2.18
C LYS A 62 -12.21 -18.75 -1.21
N GLU A 63 -12.44 -19.17 0.02
CA GLU A 63 -11.53 -19.11 1.17
C GLU A 63 -10.05 -19.31 0.78
N ASN A 64 -9.25 -18.33 1.05
CA ASN A 64 -7.81 -18.42 0.88
C ASN A 64 -7.23 -18.92 2.20
N ASP A 65 -6.83 -20.17 2.25
CA ASP A 65 -6.30 -20.85 3.44
C ASP A 65 -5.12 -20.11 4.07
N ILE A 66 -4.33 -19.40 3.27
CA ILE A 66 -3.19 -18.61 3.75
C ILE A 66 -3.66 -17.42 4.59
N ASN A 67 -4.67 -16.69 4.14
CA ASN A 67 -5.22 -15.57 4.92
C ASN A 67 -5.86 -16.05 6.23
N ILE A 68 -6.52 -17.21 6.21
CA ILE A 68 -7.06 -17.83 7.42
C ILE A 68 -5.94 -18.15 8.42
N GLN A 69 -4.85 -18.72 7.94
CA GLN A 69 -3.68 -19.02 8.78
C GLN A 69 -3.04 -17.73 9.33
N ILE A 70 -2.87 -16.68 8.50
CA ILE A 70 -2.34 -15.37 8.94
C ILE A 70 -3.22 -14.77 10.04
N ILE A 71 -4.54 -14.78 9.86
CA ILE A 71 -5.49 -14.28 10.86
C ILE A 71 -5.33 -15.05 12.17
N LYS A 72 -5.22 -16.39 12.10
CA LYS A 72 -5.03 -17.22 13.27
C LYS A 72 -3.72 -16.94 14.00
N GLU A 73 -2.62 -16.71 13.30
CA GLU A 73 -1.35 -16.31 13.92
C GLU A 73 -1.47 -14.93 14.58
N ILE A 74 -2.20 -13.99 14.00
CA ILE A 74 -2.50 -12.69 14.62
C ILE A 74 -3.36 -12.87 15.88
N GLU A 75 -4.41 -13.68 15.82
CA GLU A 75 -5.26 -14.01 16.96
C GLU A 75 -4.44 -14.60 18.12
N ASN A 76 -3.58 -15.57 17.82
CA ASN A 76 -2.70 -16.20 18.81
C ASN A 76 -1.72 -15.19 19.44
N TYR A 77 -1.10 -14.35 18.63
CA TYR A 77 -0.09 -13.39 19.10
C TYR A 77 -0.69 -12.30 19.99
N TYR A 78 -1.87 -11.79 19.65
CA TYR A 78 -2.53 -10.72 20.42
C TYR A 78 -3.53 -11.21 21.45
N GLY A 79 -3.80 -12.51 21.54
CA GLY A 79 -4.78 -13.09 22.46
C GLY A 79 -6.22 -12.66 22.16
N ILE A 80 -6.54 -12.40 20.90
CA ILE A 80 -7.89 -12.00 20.45
C ILE A 80 -8.59 -13.17 19.78
N GLN A 81 -9.93 -13.07 19.66
CA GLN A 81 -10.75 -14.11 19.06
C GLN A 81 -11.71 -13.52 18.02
N ASN A 82 -12.17 -14.37 17.12
CA ASN A 82 -13.17 -14.02 16.10
C ASN A 82 -12.75 -12.88 15.15
N LEU A 83 -11.44 -12.68 14.95
CA LEU A 83 -10.92 -11.62 14.08
C LEU A 83 -11.41 -11.80 12.64
N ARG A 84 -11.50 -13.05 12.17
CA ARG A 84 -12.04 -13.35 10.85
C ARG A 84 -13.49 -12.86 10.69
N GLU A 85 -14.35 -13.17 11.65
CA GLU A 85 -15.76 -12.74 11.61
C GLU A 85 -15.90 -11.23 11.69
N GLN A 86 -15.05 -10.58 12.46
CA GLN A 86 -14.99 -9.13 12.55
C GLN A 86 -14.54 -8.52 11.21
N LEU A 87 -13.55 -9.10 10.55
CA LEU A 87 -13.06 -8.64 9.24
C LEU A 87 -14.09 -8.85 8.12
N MET A 88 -14.96 -9.83 8.22
CA MET A 88 -16.07 -9.98 7.26
C MET A 88 -17.09 -8.84 7.34
N LYS A 89 -17.24 -8.22 8.51
CA LYS A 89 -18.18 -7.12 8.74
C LYS A 89 -17.55 -5.74 8.57
N ASN A 90 -16.25 -5.64 8.85
CA ASN A 90 -15.53 -4.37 8.88
C ASN A 90 -14.25 -4.43 8.04
N GLU A 91 -13.99 -3.42 7.24
CA GLU A 91 -12.74 -3.31 6.47
C GLU A 91 -11.53 -2.98 7.34
N PHE A 92 -11.77 -2.46 8.55
CA PHE A 92 -10.76 -1.92 9.45
C PHE A 92 -11.11 -2.29 10.89
N ILE A 93 -10.15 -2.87 11.61
CA ILE A 93 -10.31 -3.29 13.01
C ILE A 93 -9.10 -2.80 13.81
N LYS A 94 -9.37 -2.22 14.96
CA LYS A 94 -8.35 -1.92 15.96
C LYS A 94 -8.08 -3.17 16.79
N ILE A 95 -6.84 -3.66 16.77
CA ILE A 95 -6.41 -4.84 17.54
C ILE A 95 -6.05 -4.42 18.98
N LYS A 96 -5.22 -3.40 19.10
CA LYS A 96 -4.83 -2.75 20.37
C LYS A 96 -4.47 -1.30 20.12
N GLU A 97 -4.01 -0.57 21.15
CA GLU A 97 -3.52 0.79 20.96
C GLU A 97 -2.43 0.82 19.89
N ASN A 98 -2.58 1.72 18.92
CA ASN A 98 -1.70 1.91 17.76
C ASN A 98 -1.55 0.71 16.80
N VAL A 99 -2.27 -0.40 16.99
CA VAL A 99 -2.20 -1.56 16.09
C VAL A 99 -3.55 -1.83 15.45
N PHE A 100 -3.55 -1.88 14.14
CA PHE A 100 -4.74 -2.04 13.33
C PHE A 100 -4.53 -3.14 12.28
N ILE A 101 -5.63 -3.78 11.88
CA ILE A 101 -5.69 -4.64 10.71
C ILE A 101 -6.72 -4.10 9.74
N ASN A 102 -6.41 -4.08 8.48
CA ASN A 102 -7.34 -3.73 7.42
C ASN A 102 -7.28 -4.75 6.28
N GLN A 103 -8.40 -4.87 5.61
CA GLN A 103 -8.52 -5.70 4.43
C GLN A 103 -9.01 -4.89 3.24
N ASP A 104 -8.62 -5.33 2.06
CA ASP A 104 -9.07 -4.71 0.82
C ASP A 104 -9.13 -5.73 -0.31
N THR A 105 -9.86 -5.39 -1.38
CA THR A 105 -9.95 -6.22 -2.57
C THR A 105 -8.76 -6.02 -3.49
N GLU A 106 -8.39 -7.06 -4.20
CA GLU A 106 -7.41 -6.95 -5.29
C GLU A 106 -7.84 -5.93 -6.33
N PHE A 107 -6.83 -5.40 -6.98
CA PHE A 107 -7.00 -4.60 -8.17
C PHE A 107 -5.92 -4.98 -9.20
N THR A 108 -6.19 -4.74 -10.45
CA THR A 108 -5.23 -4.98 -11.51
C THR A 108 -4.12 -3.93 -11.45
N TRP A 109 -2.87 -4.38 -11.28
CA TRP A 109 -1.71 -3.50 -11.34
C TRP A 109 -1.61 -2.83 -12.72
N PRO A 110 -1.22 -1.54 -12.75
CA PRO A 110 -1.02 -0.86 -14.02
C PRO A 110 0.12 -1.52 -14.80
N ASP A 111 -0.05 -1.58 -16.11
CA ASP A 111 0.92 -2.18 -17.02
C ASP A 111 0.90 -1.40 -18.34
N ILE A 112 2.04 -0.84 -18.70
CA ILE A 112 2.19 0.02 -19.89
C ILE A 112 1.87 -0.72 -21.21
N ASN A 113 1.89 -2.05 -21.19
CA ASN A 113 1.60 -2.89 -22.36
C ASN A 113 0.12 -3.25 -22.48
N LYS A 114 -0.69 -2.96 -21.46
CA LYS A 114 -2.14 -3.18 -21.53
C LYS A 114 -2.86 -2.10 -22.30
N LYS A 115 -4.05 -2.44 -22.76
CA LYS A 115 -4.95 -1.48 -23.43
C LYS A 115 -5.36 -0.38 -22.45
N GLU A 116 -5.23 0.87 -22.89
CA GLU A 116 -5.69 2.04 -22.14
C GLU A 116 -7.22 2.02 -22.01
N VAL A 117 -7.73 2.11 -20.81
CA VAL A 117 -9.18 2.07 -20.52
C VAL A 117 -9.62 3.35 -19.82
N ILE A 118 -8.79 3.90 -18.95
CA ILE A 118 -9.13 5.00 -18.05
C ILE A 118 -8.62 6.32 -18.63
N GLN A 119 -9.51 7.28 -18.83
CA GLN A 119 -9.16 8.64 -19.27
C GLN A 119 -9.46 9.69 -18.22
N LYS A 120 -10.37 9.38 -17.28
CA LYS A 120 -10.78 10.28 -16.21
C LYS A 120 -10.84 9.49 -14.89
N GLY A 121 -10.48 10.16 -13.81
CA GLY A 121 -10.54 9.58 -12.47
C GLY A 121 -9.71 10.38 -11.48
N ARG A 122 -10.05 10.32 -10.21
CA ARG A 122 -9.31 11.01 -9.15
C ARG A 122 -8.11 10.18 -8.71
N CYS A 123 -6.92 10.63 -9.06
CA CYS A 123 -5.67 10.05 -8.60
C CYS A 123 -5.10 10.83 -7.42
N LEU A 124 -4.51 10.11 -6.44
CA LEU A 124 -3.84 10.69 -5.27
C LEU A 124 -2.33 10.89 -5.50
N GLY A 125 -1.81 10.39 -6.61
CA GLY A 125 -0.40 10.56 -7.00
C GLY A 125 -0.02 12.03 -7.13
N LEU A 126 1.19 12.38 -6.68
CA LEU A 126 1.72 13.75 -6.63
C LEU A 126 0.92 14.74 -5.78
N LYS A 127 -0.22 14.34 -5.24
CA LYS A 127 -1.03 15.15 -4.33
C LYS A 127 -0.86 14.71 -2.88
N GLU A 128 -1.08 13.44 -2.61
CA GLU A 128 -1.05 12.85 -1.28
C GLU A 128 0.09 11.83 -1.12
N GLN A 129 0.68 11.42 -2.24
CA GLN A 129 1.76 10.44 -2.26
C GLN A 129 2.70 10.62 -3.45
N ILE A 130 3.93 10.19 -3.25
CA ILE A 130 4.94 9.89 -4.27
C ILE A 130 5.57 8.55 -3.91
N ALA A 131 6.36 7.98 -4.82
CA ALA A 131 7.23 6.87 -4.47
C ALA A 131 8.65 7.12 -4.93
N ILE A 132 9.58 6.51 -4.22
CA ILE A 132 11.01 6.52 -4.53
C ILE A 132 11.44 5.07 -4.65
N LEU A 133 11.96 4.71 -5.80
CA LEU A 133 12.43 3.37 -6.09
C LEU A 133 13.83 3.15 -5.48
N VAL A 134 14.27 1.91 -5.44
CA VAL A 134 15.55 1.53 -4.80
C VAL A 134 16.78 2.20 -5.42
N ASP A 135 16.71 2.60 -6.68
CA ASP A 135 17.74 3.31 -7.43
C ASP A 135 17.64 4.84 -7.29
N GLY A 136 16.76 5.33 -6.41
CA GLY A 136 16.49 6.75 -6.19
C GLY A 136 15.55 7.39 -7.18
N THR A 137 15.00 6.66 -8.15
CA THR A 137 14.04 7.19 -9.10
C THR A 137 12.74 7.62 -8.42
N VAL A 138 12.32 8.85 -8.64
CA VAL A 138 11.06 9.40 -8.11
C VAL A 138 9.95 9.21 -9.14
N VAL A 139 8.81 8.64 -8.68
CA VAL A 139 7.64 8.35 -9.49
C VAL A 139 6.36 8.87 -8.83
N PRO A 140 5.24 9.06 -9.57
CA PRO A 140 4.01 9.66 -9.03
C PRO A 140 3.35 8.87 -7.90
N CYS A 141 3.49 7.54 -7.87
CA CYS A 141 2.94 6.68 -6.84
C CYS A 141 3.63 5.31 -6.82
N CYS A 142 3.40 4.53 -5.76
CA CYS A 142 4.00 3.21 -5.56
C CYS A 142 3.56 2.13 -6.57
N LEU A 143 2.55 2.38 -7.40
CA LEU A 143 2.11 1.45 -8.43
C LEU A 143 2.95 1.54 -9.70
N ASP A 144 3.77 2.57 -9.83
CA ASP A 144 4.78 2.69 -10.89
C ASP A 144 6.10 2.06 -10.43
N ASN A 145 6.08 0.75 -10.24
CA ASN A 145 7.21 -0.01 -9.70
C ASN A 145 8.38 -0.19 -10.68
N ASN A 146 8.16 0.04 -11.95
CA ASN A 146 9.18 -0.04 -13.00
C ASN A 146 9.79 1.33 -13.36
N GLY A 147 9.23 2.43 -12.81
CA GLY A 147 9.69 3.77 -13.14
C GLY A 147 9.30 4.26 -14.53
N ASP A 148 8.14 3.83 -15.04
CA ASP A 148 7.66 4.25 -16.38
C ASP A 148 7.38 5.75 -16.43
N ILE A 149 7.05 6.39 -15.31
CA ILE A 149 6.77 7.83 -15.19
C ILE A 149 7.84 8.50 -14.33
N GLN A 150 9.11 8.40 -14.73
CA GLN A 150 10.21 9.04 -14.01
C GLN A 150 10.05 10.55 -13.95
N LEU A 151 10.15 11.10 -12.74
CA LEU A 151 10.11 12.55 -12.48
C LEU A 151 11.54 13.12 -12.28
N GLY A 152 12.41 12.34 -11.68
CA GLY A 152 13.80 12.66 -11.40
C GLY A 152 14.44 11.57 -10.53
N ASN A 153 15.60 11.86 -9.93
CA ASN A 153 16.31 10.92 -9.07
C ASN A 153 16.94 11.64 -7.87
N ILE A 154 16.58 11.21 -6.65
CA ILE A 154 17.03 11.86 -5.40
C ILE A 154 18.52 11.74 -5.12
N PHE A 155 19.24 10.86 -5.80
CA PHE A 155 20.71 10.76 -5.70
C PHE A 155 21.41 11.79 -6.59
N LYS A 156 20.67 12.53 -7.44
CA LYS A 156 21.21 13.50 -8.40
C LYS A 156 20.73 14.93 -8.17
N GLU A 157 19.58 15.09 -7.51
CA GLU A 157 18.93 16.38 -7.33
C GLU A 157 17.94 16.35 -6.15
N ASP A 158 17.64 17.49 -5.58
CA ASP A 158 16.74 17.59 -4.44
C ASP A 158 15.29 17.24 -4.80
N LEU A 159 14.59 16.58 -3.88
CA LEU A 159 13.20 16.18 -4.09
C LEU A 159 12.29 17.36 -4.42
N GLU A 160 12.50 18.51 -3.77
CA GLU A 160 11.73 19.72 -4.07
C GLU A 160 11.89 20.18 -5.51
N ASP A 161 13.11 20.11 -6.05
CA ASP A 161 13.37 20.51 -7.42
C ASP A 161 12.76 19.53 -8.42
N ILE A 162 12.79 18.22 -8.10
CA ILE A 162 12.09 17.20 -8.89
C ILE A 162 10.60 17.51 -9.00
N LEU A 163 9.96 17.85 -7.87
CA LEU A 163 8.52 18.12 -7.82
C LEU A 163 8.13 19.45 -8.48
N LYS A 164 9.07 20.39 -8.62
CA LYS A 164 8.88 21.65 -9.34
C LYS A 164 9.06 21.56 -10.86
N LYS A 165 9.54 20.42 -11.37
CA LYS A 165 9.70 20.24 -12.82
C LYS A 165 8.37 20.28 -13.56
N THR A 166 8.39 20.80 -14.77
CA THR A 166 7.21 20.92 -15.64
C THR A 166 6.44 19.61 -15.76
N LYS A 167 7.13 18.47 -15.89
CA LYS A 167 6.51 17.14 -15.96
C LYS A 167 5.69 16.83 -14.71
N ALA A 168 6.27 17.01 -13.53
CA ALA A 168 5.60 16.73 -12.26
C ALA A 168 4.40 17.66 -12.05
N ILE A 169 4.56 18.96 -12.27
CA ILE A 169 3.49 19.97 -12.16
C ILE A 169 2.35 19.65 -13.14
N THR A 170 2.65 19.33 -14.39
CA THR A 170 1.64 19.02 -15.40
C THR A 170 0.83 17.77 -15.01
N ILE A 171 1.50 16.69 -14.59
CA ILE A 171 0.82 15.46 -14.17
C ILE A 171 -0.04 15.73 -12.94
N LYS A 172 0.49 16.44 -11.92
CA LYS A 172 -0.25 16.81 -10.72
C LYS A 172 -1.51 17.60 -11.06
N LYS A 173 -1.41 18.65 -11.88
CA LYS A 173 -2.54 19.47 -12.34
C LYS A 173 -3.59 18.64 -13.08
N ASN A 174 -3.16 17.71 -13.91
CA ASN A 174 -4.08 16.81 -14.62
C ASN A 174 -4.84 15.92 -13.62
N PHE A 175 -4.16 15.33 -12.64
CA PHE A 175 -4.79 14.51 -11.60
C PHE A 175 -5.76 15.31 -10.73
N GLU A 176 -5.45 16.55 -10.39
CA GLU A 176 -6.34 17.47 -9.67
C GLU A 176 -7.63 17.75 -10.44
N ASN A 177 -7.54 17.81 -11.77
CA ASN A 177 -8.69 17.97 -12.68
C ASN A 177 -9.34 16.65 -13.09
N SER A 178 -8.98 15.53 -12.44
CA SER A 178 -9.48 14.19 -12.76
C SER A 178 -9.17 13.73 -14.19
N ILE A 179 -8.10 14.24 -14.79
CA ILE A 179 -7.63 13.88 -16.13
C ILE A 179 -6.45 12.92 -16.00
N ILE A 180 -6.54 11.76 -16.64
CA ILE A 180 -5.49 10.73 -16.64
C ILE A 180 -4.79 10.77 -18.01
N THR A 181 -3.57 11.30 -18.02
CA THR A 181 -2.79 11.46 -19.26
C THR A 181 -1.69 10.41 -19.42
N CYS A 182 -1.09 9.94 -18.32
CA CYS A 182 0.00 8.99 -18.40
C CYS A 182 -0.48 7.62 -18.88
N LYS A 183 0.21 7.01 -19.83
CA LYS A 183 -0.14 5.73 -20.43
C LYS A 183 -0.30 4.64 -19.35
N LEU A 184 0.66 4.51 -18.42
CA LEU A 184 0.58 3.59 -17.31
C LEU A 184 -0.67 3.80 -16.44
N CYS A 185 -0.99 5.05 -16.10
CA CYS A 185 -2.14 5.38 -15.24
C CYS A 185 -3.49 5.06 -15.90
N LYS A 186 -3.55 5.07 -17.23
CA LYS A 186 -4.77 4.70 -17.98
C LYS A 186 -5.12 3.21 -17.89
N THR A 187 -4.23 2.38 -17.36
CA THR A 187 -4.43 0.93 -17.15
C THR A 187 -4.58 0.58 -15.67
N CYS A 188 -4.67 1.58 -14.77
CA CYS A 188 -4.59 1.41 -13.34
C CYS A 188 -5.93 0.94 -12.72
N GLY A 189 -6.05 -0.33 -12.37
CA GLY A 189 -7.24 -0.86 -11.69
C GLY A 189 -7.49 -0.28 -10.29
N PHE A 190 -6.50 0.34 -9.67
CA PHE A 190 -6.69 1.05 -8.40
C PHE A 190 -7.58 2.29 -8.56
N LEU A 191 -7.47 3.02 -9.66
CA LEU A 191 -8.36 4.15 -9.96
C LEU A 191 -9.81 3.69 -10.11
N GLU A 192 -10.04 2.61 -10.83
CA GLU A 192 -11.37 2.03 -10.99
C GLU A 192 -11.96 1.61 -9.62
N ARG A 193 -11.13 1.00 -8.76
CA ARG A 193 -11.54 0.64 -7.40
C ARG A 193 -11.92 1.86 -6.56
N LEU A 194 -11.15 2.94 -6.62
CA LEU A 194 -11.46 4.19 -5.89
C LEU A 194 -12.79 4.80 -6.33
N GLU A 195 -13.09 4.77 -7.61
CA GLU A 195 -14.37 5.27 -8.14
C GLU A 195 -15.54 4.38 -7.70
N ASN A 196 -15.37 3.06 -7.69
CA ASN A 196 -16.40 2.12 -7.26
C ASN A 196 -16.70 2.25 -5.76
N LYS A 197 -15.69 2.41 -4.90
CA LYS A 197 -15.90 2.64 -3.46
C LYS A 197 -16.70 3.91 -3.17
N ARG A 198 -16.59 4.94 -3.98
CA ARG A 198 -17.36 6.19 -3.82
C ARG A 198 -18.83 6.03 -4.16
N LYS A 199 -19.13 5.24 -5.21
CA LYS A 199 -20.53 4.98 -5.61
C LYS A 199 -21.30 4.20 -4.57
N ILE A 200 -20.62 3.42 -3.72
CA ILE A 200 -21.23 2.62 -2.64
C ILE A 200 -21.49 3.46 -1.39
N ASN A 201 -20.74 4.56 -1.20
CA ASN A 201 -20.83 5.42 -0.02
C ASN A 201 -21.71 6.68 -0.24
N ILE A 202 -22.45 6.74 -1.35
CA ILE A 202 -23.50 7.70 -1.64
C ILE A 202 -24.87 7.01 -1.55
#